data_4eb4b8a87595d4ed9b819e795821f4fb
#
_entry.id   4eb4b8a87595d4ed9b819e795821f4fb
#
_cell.length_a   1.000
_cell.length_b   1.000
_cell.length_c   1.000
_cell.angle_alpha   90.00
_cell.angle_beta   90.00
_cell.angle_gamma   90.00
#
_symmetry.space_group_name_H-M   'P 1'
#
loop_
_entity.id
_entity.type
_entity.pdbx_description
1 polymer ?
#
loop_
_entity_poly.entity_id
_entity_poly.type
_entity_poly.pdbx_seq_one_letter_code
_entity_poly.pdbx_strand_id
1 'polypeptide(L)'
;PPIVAVMGHVDHGKTTLLDNILHMHKTEAEAGGITQHISAYQTTHQGRAITLLDTPGHEAFAALRQHGATLTDVVIIVVAADDGVKPQTVEAIKFARTANARIVVAINKMDKPTANPNLVKTQLATDYDLNPEEWGGDTVMIEVSALTGQNVDKLLDMVLLVADMEELKADYNVPAEGLVIESNLEKGRGAVVRLLVENGTLNLGDFVVAGSVWGKIRTLEDWRG
;
A
#
# COMPACT_ATOMS: atom_id res chain seq x y z
N PRO A 1 -7.78 -4.51 -10.28
CA PRO A 1 -7.32 -4.88 -8.93
C PRO A 1 -7.45 -3.70 -7.97
N PRO A 2 -7.71 -3.95 -6.68
CA PRO A 2 -7.70 -2.90 -5.69
C PRO A 2 -6.30 -2.32 -5.51
N ILE A 3 -6.24 -1.02 -5.22
CA ILE A 3 -5.01 -0.30 -4.90
C ILE A 3 -4.91 -0.19 -3.38
N VAL A 4 -3.90 -0.82 -2.81
CA VAL A 4 -3.69 -0.97 -1.38
C VAL A 4 -2.40 -0.28 -0.97
N ALA A 5 -2.49 0.78 -0.17
CA ALA A 5 -1.32 1.42 0.42
C ALA A 5 -0.92 0.71 1.72
N VAL A 6 0.36 0.47 1.91
CA VAL A 6 0.92 -0.09 3.16
C VAL A 6 1.64 1.02 3.90
N MET A 7 1.20 1.29 5.11
CA MET A 7 1.62 2.45 5.90
C MET A 7 1.88 2.06 7.35
N GLY A 8 2.65 2.86 8.03
CA GLY A 8 2.94 2.67 9.44
C GLY A 8 4.32 3.20 9.84
N HIS A 9 4.64 3.09 11.12
CA HIS A 9 5.93 3.51 11.63
C HIS A 9 7.06 2.65 11.02
N VAL A 10 8.21 3.28 10.74
CA VAL A 10 9.36 2.65 10.05
C VAL A 10 9.82 1.34 10.70
N ASP A 11 9.82 1.27 12.04
CA ASP A 11 10.31 0.10 12.79
C ASP A 11 9.21 -0.94 13.10
N HIS A 12 8.00 -0.79 12.57
CA HIS A 12 6.89 -1.69 12.87
C HIS A 12 6.81 -2.90 11.93
N GLY A 13 7.75 -3.05 11.01
CA GLY A 13 7.86 -4.23 10.14
C GLY A 13 7.09 -4.13 8.84
N LYS A 14 6.81 -2.90 8.36
CA LYS A 14 6.14 -2.66 7.07
C LYS A 14 6.88 -3.31 5.91
N THR A 15 8.20 -3.10 5.79
CA THR A 15 9.03 -3.68 4.72
C THR A 15 9.07 -5.20 4.81
N THR A 16 9.21 -5.77 6.00
CA THR A 16 9.17 -7.22 6.22
C THR A 16 7.82 -7.81 5.82
N LEU A 17 6.73 -7.11 6.10
CA LEU A 17 5.39 -7.54 5.67
C LEU A 17 5.28 -7.58 4.15
N LEU A 18 5.75 -6.56 3.46
CA LEU A 18 5.79 -6.51 2.01
C LEU A 18 6.65 -7.60 1.40
N ASP A 19 7.85 -7.87 1.97
CA ASP A 19 8.70 -8.96 1.55
C ASP A 19 7.99 -10.31 1.65
N ASN A 20 7.28 -10.53 2.75
CA ASN A 20 6.51 -11.77 2.93
C ASN A 20 5.37 -11.89 1.91
N ILE A 21 4.60 -10.83 1.69
CA ILE A 21 3.51 -10.82 0.71
C ILE A 21 4.03 -11.07 -0.72
N LEU A 22 5.14 -10.45 -1.06
CA LEU A 22 5.71 -10.52 -2.41
C LEU A 22 6.68 -11.69 -2.61
N HIS A 23 7.00 -12.44 -1.55
CA HIS A 23 8.02 -13.49 -1.54
C HIS A 23 9.38 -12.97 -2.07
N MET A 24 9.75 -11.76 -1.66
CA MET A 24 10.98 -11.06 -2.05
C MET A 24 11.83 -10.74 -0.81
N HIS A 25 13.13 -10.59 -1.00
CA HIS A 25 14.07 -10.13 0.03
C HIS A 25 14.36 -8.61 -0.12
N LYS A 26 13.30 -7.82 -0.04
CA LYS A 26 13.38 -6.37 -0.24
C LYS A 26 14.25 -5.67 0.82
N THR A 27 14.16 -6.13 2.07
CA THR A 27 14.97 -5.60 3.18
C THR A 27 16.47 -5.74 2.97
N GLU A 28 16.90 -6.77 2.23
CA GLU A 28 18.31 -7.00 1.89
C GLU A 28 18.76 -6.12 0.72
N ALA A 29 17.84 -5.73 -0.16
CA ALA A 29 18.14 -4.95 -1.36
C ALA A 29 18.22 -3.44 -1.10
N GLU A 30 17.53 -2.94 -0.07
CA GLU A 30 17.54 -1.53 0.29
C GLU A 30 18.64 -1.20 1.30
N ALA A 31 19.53 -0.26 0.93
CA ALA A 31 20.56 0.23 1.85
C ALA A 31 19.91 0.89 3.08
N GLY A 32 20.13 0.30 4.26
CA GLY A 32 19.54 0.80 5.51
C GLY A 32 18.19 0.17 5.87
N GLY A 33 17.67 -0.76 5.08
CA GLY A 33 16.42 -1.49 5.37
C GLY A 33 15.16 -0.62 5.37
N ILE A 34 15.20 0.56 4.74
CA ILE A 34 14.08 1.50 4.61
C ILE A 34 13.78 1.78 3.14
N THR A 35 12.51 1.96 2.83
CA THR A 35 12.05 2.37 1.51
C THR A 35 12.37 3.84 1.26
N GLN A 36 13.07 4.16 0.17
CA GLN A 36 13.51 5.51 -0.16
C GLN A 36 12.61 6.21 -1.19
N HIS A 37 11.84 5.47 -1.96
CA HIS A 37 10.95 5.99 -3.01
C HIS A 37 9.59 5.30 -2.96
N ILE A 38 8.54 5.97 -3.46
CA ILE A 38 7.24 5.32 -3.66
C ILE A 38 7.42 4.18 -4.64
N SER A 39 7.02 2.98 -4.23
CA SER A 39 7.10 1.79 -5.05
C SER A 39 5.73 1.15 -5.22
N ALA A 40 5.45 0.66 -6.40
CA ALA A 40 4.24 -0.09 -6.70
C ALA A 40 4.61 -1.53 -7.07
N TYR A 41 3.85 -2.46 -6.50
CA TYR A 41 4.02 -3.89 -6.71
C TYR A 41 2.66 -4.51 -7.01
N GLN A 42 2.66 -5.64 -7.70
CA GLN A 42 1.47 -6.46 -7.83
C GLN A 42 1.72 -7.84 -7.26
N THR A 43 0.73 -8.37 -6.57
CA THR A 43 0.69 -9.75 -6.12
C THR A 43 -0.64 -10.37 -6.50
N THR A 44 -0.70 -11.70 -6.47
CA THR A 44 -1.92 -12.44 -6.68
C THR A 44 -2.24 -13.24 -5.43
N HIS A 45 -3.43 -13.07 -4.90
CA HIS A 45 -3.92 -13.82 -3.75
C HIS A 45 -5.24 -14.49 -4.13
N GLN A 46 -5.30 -15.82 -4.02
CA GLN A 46 -6.46 -16.63 -4.43
C GLN A 46 -6.96 -16.32 -5.86
N GLY A 47 -6.02 -16.18 -6.80
CA GLY A 47 -6.32 -15.88 -8.20
C GLY A 47 -6.72 -14.42 -8.47
N ARG A 48 -6.71 -13.55 -7.47
CA ARG A 48 -7.07 -12.13 -7.57
C ARG A 48 -5.85 -11.23 -7.44
N ALA A 49 -5.69 -10.31 -8.37
CA ALA A 49 -4.59 -9.35 -8.34
C ALA A 49 -4.84 -8.25 -7.30
N ILE A 50 -3.77 -7.87 -6.60
CA ILE A 50 -3.71 -6.75 -5.66
C ILE A 50 -2.54 -5.86 -6.06
N THR A 51 -2.78 -4.56 -6.20
CA THR A 51 -1.70 -3.57 -6.39
C THR A 51 -1.34 -2.97 -5.04
N LEU A 52 -0.08 -3.12 -4.65
CA LEU A 52 0.46 -2.62 -3.39
C LEU A 52 1.29 -1.37 -3.63
N LEU A 53 1.04 -0.33 -2.86
CA LEU A 53 1.84 0.88 -2.81
C LEU A 53 2.62 0.91 -1.50
N ASP A 54 3.94 0.97 -1.63
CA ASP A 54 4.83 1.18 -0.51
C ASP A 54 5.36 2.61 -0.54
N THR A 55 5.26 3.29 0.58
CA THR A 55 5.60 4.71 0.69
C THR A 55 6.71 4.91 1.71
N PRO A 56 7.77 5.68 1.37
CA PRO A 56 8.95 5.85 2.22
C PRO A 56 8.77 6.93 3.29
N GLY A 57 7.61 7.01 3.95
CA GLY A 57 7.38 7.96 5.02
C GLY A 57 6.62 9.22 4.60
N HIS A 58 6.63 10.22 5.48
CA HIS A 58 5.70 11.35 5.55
C HIS A 58 5.64 12.24 4.29
N GLU A 59 6.76 12.55 3.68
CA GLU A 59 6.83 13.49 2.55
C GLU A 59 6.26 12.91 1.26
N ALA A 60 6.39 11.62 1.04
CA ALA A 60 5.84 10.94 -0.13
C ALA A 60 4.31 10.92 -0.12
N PHE A 61 3.68 10.94 1.06
CA PHE A 61 2.24 11.05 1.20
C PHE A 61 1.71 12.42 0.77
N ALA A 62 2.50 13.48 0.90
CA ALA A 62 2.13 14.81 0.44
C ALA A 62 1.98 14.83 -1.09
N ALA A 63 2.85 14.15 -1.81
CA ALA A 63 2.76 14.03 -3.27
C ALA A 63 1.53 13.21 -3.70
N LEU A 64 1.23 12.10 -3.02
CA LEU A 64 0.00 11.32 -3.28
C LEU A 64 -1.27 12.10 -2.94
N ARG A 65 -1.24 12.97 -1.94
CA ARG A 65 -2.37 13.85 -1.57
C ARG A 65 -2.68 14.92 -2.62
N GLN A 66 -1.67 15.45 -3.30
CA GLN A 66 -1.84 16.51 -4.30
C GLN A 66 -2.55 16.05 -5.57
N HIS A 67 -2.55 14.75 -5.86
CA HIS A 67 -3.12 14.19 -7.08
C HIS A 67 -4.48 13.52 -6.90
N GLY A 68 -5.13 13.77 -5.78
CA GLY A 68 -6.50 13.31 -5.52
C GLY A 68 -6.57 12.13 -4.58
N ALA A 69 -7.35 12.34 -3.55
CA ALA A 69 -7.63 11.42 -2.45
C ALA A 69 -8.27 10.07 -2.87
N THR A 70 -8.44 9.82 -4.16
CA THR A 70 -9.23 8.69 -4.68
C THR A 70 -8.40 7.51 -5.17
N LEU A 71 -7.07 7.62 -5.15
CA LEU A 71 -6.18 6.58 -5.71
C LEU A 71 -6.11 5.31 -4.89
N THR A 72 -6.24 5.41 -3.59
CA THR A 72 -6.07 4.28 -2.68
C THR A 72 -7.43 3.79 -2.22
N ASP A 73 -7.71 2.52 -2.46
CA ASP A 73 -8.98 1.89 -2.08
C ASP A 73 -8.95 1.41 -0.63
N VAL A 74 -7.82 0.80 -0.24
CA VAL A 74 -7.59 0.24 1.09
C VAL A 74 -6.23 0.68 1.61
N VAL A 75 -6.15 1.03 2.88
CA VAL A 75 -4.88 1.29 3.57
C VAL A 75 -4.67 0.21 4.62
N ILE A 76 -3.56 -0.52 4.51
CA ILE A 76 -3.08 -1.40 5.57
C ILE A 76 -2.21 -0.56 6.50
N ILE A 77 -2.64 -0.40 7.74
CA ILE A 77 -1.86 0.28 8.78
C ILE A 77 -1.16 -0.77 9.63
N VAL A 78 0.17 -0.79 9.56
CA VAL A 78 1.01 -1.73 10.31
C VAL A 78 1.39 -1.12 11.66
N VAL A 79 1.00 -1.77 12.74
CA VAL A 79 1.31 -1.36 14.12
C VAL A 79 1.97 -2.53 14.85
N ALA A 80 3.15 -2.30 15.43
CA ALA A 80 3.82 -3.34 16.21
C ALA A 80 3.12 -3.57 17.55
N ALA A 81 2.81 -4.82 17.86
CA ALA A 81 2.12 -5.22 19.08
C ALA A 81 2.91 -4.97 20.37
N ASP A 82 4.24 -4.82 20.27
CA ASP A 82 5.14 -4.53 21.39
C ASP A 82 5.44 -3.04 21.61
N ASP A 83 5.02 -2.19 20.67
CA ASP A 83 5.37 -0.76 20.68
C ASP A 83 4.14 0.17 20.69
N GLY A 84 3.04 -0.26 20.09
CA GLY A 84 1.79 0.50 20.03
C GLY A 84 1.78 1.61 18.98
N VAL A 85 0.81 2.51 19.10
CA VAL A 85 0.58 3.60 18.17
C VAL A 85 1.67 4.66 18.28
N LYS A 86 2.25 5.05 17.16
CA LYS A 86 3.28 6.07 17.00
C LYS A 86 2.80 7.27 16.17
N PRO A 87 3.50 8.40 16.14
CA PRO A 87 3.10 9.54 15.33
C PRO A 87 2.87 9.21 13.86
N GLN A 88 3.72 8.38 13.25
CA GLN A 88 3.54 7.93 11.86
C GLN A 88 2.30 7.06 11.67
N THR A 89 1.88 6.32 12.69
CA THR A 89 0.59 5.59 12.69
C THR A 89 -0.58 6.56 12.60
N VAL A 90 -0.53 7.63 13.39
CA VAL A 90 -1.57 8.69 13.39
C VAL A 90 -1.67 9.36 12.04
N GLU A 91 -0.55 9.62 11.39
CA GLU A 91 -0.52 10.20 10.05
C GLU A 91 -1.11 9.26 9.01
N ALA A 92 -0.84 7.97 9.11
CA ALA A 92 -1.44 6.95 8.26
C ALA A 92 -2.97 6.93 8.39
N ILE A 93 -3.48 7.04 9.61
CA ILE A 93 -4.93 7.13 9.88
C ILE A 93 -5.52 8.38 9.24
N LYS A 94 -4.88 9.53 9.40
CA LYS A 94 -5.32 10.80 8.79
C LYS A 94 -5.32 10.71 7.27
N PHE A 95 -4.28 10.15 6.70
CA PHE A 95 -4.20 9.93 5.25
C PHE A 95 -5.36 9.07 4.76
N ALA A 96 -5.60 7.93 5.38
CA ALA A 96 -6.68 7.02 4.99
C ALA A 96 -8.05 7.69 5.05
N ARG A 97 -8.31 8.48 6.09
CA ARG A 97 -9.56 9.24 6.24
C ARG A 97 -9.70 10.32 5.19
N THR A 98 -8.65 11.08 4.91
CA THR A 98 -8.64 12.11 3.86
C THR A 98 -8.85 11.50 2.47
N ALA A 99 -8.26 10.34 2.21
CA ALA A 99 -8.42 9.59 0.98
C ALA A 99 -9.77 8.85 0.86
N ASN A 100 -10.57 8.87 1.92
CA ASN A 100 -11.78 8.06 2.01
C ASN A 100 -11.53 6.58 1.72
N ALA A 101 -10.34 6.10 2.08
CA ALA A 101 -9.93 4.71 1.91
C ALA A 101 -10.38 3.87 3.11
N ARG A 102 -10.66 2.61 2.87
CA ARG A 102 -10.94 1.65 3.93
C ARG A 102 -9.65 1.34 4.70
N ILE A 103 -9.76 1.20 6.02
CA ILE A 103 -8.64 0.90 6.89
C ILE A 103 -8.70 -0.58 7.30
N VAL A 104 -7.58 -1.28 7.12
CA VAL A 104 -7.31 -2.59 7.68
C VAL A 104 -6.06 -2.47 8.54
N VAL A 105 -6.13 -2.84 9.80
CA VAL A 105 -5.00 -2.78 10.73
C VAL A 105 -4.31 -4.13 10.78
N ALA A 106 -3.01 -4.15 10.53
CA ALA A 106 -2.13 -5.30 10.75
C ALA A 106 -1.37 -5.08 12.05
N ILE A 107 -1.76 -5.80 13.11
CA ILE A 107 -1.06 -5.78 14.39
C ILE A 107 0.09 -6.78 14.29
N ASN A 108 1.28 -6.25 14.04
CA ASN A 108 2.47 -7.02 13.68
C ASN A 108 3.33 -7.39 14.89
N LYS A 109 4.32 -8.22 14.64
CA LYS A 109 5.29 -8.72 15.63
C LYS A 109 4.66 -9.57 16.73
N MET A 110 3.62 -10.32 16.37
CA MET A 110 2.98 -11.27 17.29
C MET A 110 3.88 -12.42 17.74
N ASP A 111 5.00 -12.64 17.02
CA ASP A 111 6.06 -13.59 17.41
C ASP A 111 6.85 -13.18 18.64
N LYS A 112 6.80 -11.90 19.04
CA LYS A 112 7.53 -11.40 20.19
C LYS A 112 6.84 -11.74 21.52
N PRO A 113 7.62 -12.11 22.57
CA PRO A 113 7.06 -12.36 23.90
C PRO A 113 6.38 -11.14 24.52
N THR A 114 6.79 -9.93 24.12
CA THR A 114 6.28 -8.64 24.58
C THR A 114 5.05 -8.15 23.80
N ALA A 115 4.55 -8.95 22.84
CA ALA A 115 3.38 -8.59 22.04
C ALA A 115 2.14 -8.40 22.92
N ASN A 116 1.50 -7.25 22.78
CA ASN A 116 0.26 -6.91 23.48
C ASN A 116 -0.76 -6.31 22.50
N PRO A 117 -1.46 -7.16 21.74
CA PRO A 117 -2.40 -6.69 20.73
C PRO A 117 -3.59 -5.92 21.34
N ASN A 118 -4.01 -6.26 22.53
CA ASN A 118 -5.11 -5.56 23.22
C ASN A 118 -4.76 -4.11 23.54
N LEU A 119 -3.51 -3.81 23.86
CA LEU A 119 -3.05 -2.44 24.05
C LEU A 119 -3.21 -1.63 22.77
N VAL A 120 -2.79 -2.16 21.63
CA VAL A 120 -2.94 -1.52 20.32
C VAL A 120 -4.40 -1.28 19.98
N LYS A 121 -5.25 -2.30 20.13
CA LYS A 121 -6.69 -2.19 19.89
C LYS A 121 -7.34 -1.13 20.76
N THR A 122 -6.97 -1.07 22.04
CA THR A 122 -7.47 -0.06 22.99
C THR A 122 -7.04 1.35 22.58
N GLN A 123 -5.78 1.55 22.23
CA GLN A 123 -5.28 2.85 21.75
C GLN A 123 -6.02 3.32 20.50
N LEU A 124 -6.20 2.44 19.51
CA LEU A 124 -6.89 2.76 18.26
C LEU A 124 -8.38 3.06 18.49
N ALA A 125 -9.04 2.30 19.34
CA ALA A 125 -10.45 2.51 19.67
C ALA A 125 -10.68 3.80 20.46
N THR A 126 -9.88 4.04 21.49
CA THR A 126 -10.08 5.15 22.44
C THR A 126 -9.68 6.50 21.82
N ASP A 127 -8.52 6.55 21.16
CA ASP A 127 -7.92 7.81 20.73
C ASP A 127 -8.24 8.17 19.26
N TYR A 128 -8.58 7.17 18.44
CA TYR A 128 -8.75 7.36 16.99
C TYR A 128 -10.07 6.85 16.43
N ASP A 129 -10.98 6.40 17.28
CA ASP A 129 -12.29 5.89 16.87
C ASP A 129 -12.22 4.75 15.83
N LEU A 130 -11.18 3.92 15.93
CA LEU A 130 -11.04 2.69 15.18
C LEU A 130 -11.36 1.51 16.08
N ASN A 131 -12.62 1.08 16.05
CA ASN A 131 -13.13 0.04 16.93
C ASN A 131 -13.01 -1.33 16.23
N PRO A 132 -12.35 -2.32 16.86
CA PRO A 132 -12.25 -3.66 16.30
C PRO A 132 -13.61 -4.31 16.08
N GLU A 133 -13.74 -5.07 15.00
CA GLU A 133 -14.98 -5.84 14.72
C GLU A 133 -15.33 -6.79 15.86
N GLU A 134 -14.35 -7.43 16.50
CA GLU A 134 -14.55 -8.31 17.65
C GLU A 134 -15.12 -7.61 18.88
N TRP A 135 -15.03 -6.29 18.97
CA TRP A 135 -15.62 -5.45 20.01
C TRP A 135 -16.91 -4.75 19.56
N GLY A 136 -17.49 -5.21 18.47
CA GLY A 136 -18.72 -4.65 17.90
C GLY A 136 -18.51 -3.43 17.02
N GLY A 137 -17.27 -3.11 16.65
CA GLY A 137 -16.93 -2.03 15.71
C GLY A 137 -16.96 -2.49 14.25
N ASP A 138 -16.40 -1.66 13.39
CA ASP A 138 -16.37 -1.85 11.94
C ASP A 138 -14.95 -1.92 11.34
N THR A 139 -13.92 -1.82 12.17
CA THR A 139 -12.52 -1.84 11.71
C THR A 139 -11.94 -3.24 11.80
N VAL A 140 -11.48 -3.75 10.66
CA VAL A 140 -10.77 -5.03 10.59
C VAL A 140 -9.37 -4.87 11.17
N MET A 141 -9.05 -5.67 12.18
CA MET A 141 -7.73 -5.74 12.81
C MET A 141 -7.28 -7.20 12.84
N ILE A 142 -6.14 -7.47 12.20
CA ILE A 142 -5.57 -8.82 12.09
C ILE A 142 -4.22 -8.86 12.80
N GLU A 143 -4.09 -9.80 13.73
CA GLU A 143 -2.84 -10.08 14.42
C GLU A 143 -1.94 -10.93 13.52
N VAL A 144 -0.77 -10.39 13.15
CA VAL A 144 0.15 -11.01 12.19
C VAL A 144 1.58 -11.06 12.73
N SER A 145 2.38 -11.95 12.15
CA SER A 145 3.83 -11.88 12.22
C SER A 145 4.38 -11.82 10.79
N ALA A 146 4.86 -10.67 10.39
CA ALA A 146 5.52 -10.51 9.09
C ALA A 146 6.79 -11.36 8.99
N LEU A 147 7.48 -11.58 10.11
CA LEU A 147 8.70 -12.38 10.17
C LEU A 147 8.42 -13.86 9.91
N THR A 148 7.40 -14.42 10.52
CA THR A 148 7.06 -15.85 10.41
C THR A 148 6.05 -16.16 9.31
N GLY A 149 5.36 -15.14 8.78
CA GLY A 149 4.27 -15.29 7.83
C GLY A 149 2.91 -15.59 8.48
N GLN A 150 2.83 -15.66 9.79
CA GLN A 150 1.60 -15.95 10.52
C GLN A 150 0.50 -14.95 10.17
N ASN A 151 -0.67 -15.46 9.77
CA ASN A 151 -1.88 -14.69 9.42
C ASN A 151 -1.72 -13.68 8.27
N VAL A 152 -0.64 -13.69 7.52
CA VAL A 152 -0.48 -12.82 6.35
C VAL A 152 -1.52 -13.15 5.27
N ASP A 153 -1.79 -14.43 5.03
CA ASP A 153 -2.86 -14.84 4.10
C ASP A 153 -4.24 -14.37 4.56
N LYS A 154 -4.52 -14.45 5.85
CA LYS A 154 -5.77 -13.94 6.43
C LYS A 154 -5.88 -12.43 6.28
N LEU A 155 -4.77 -11.69 6.44
CA LEU A 155 -4.73 -10.26 6.18
C LEU A 155 -5.13 -9.93 4.74
N LEU A 156 -4.57 -10.65 3.77
CA LEU A 156 -4.90 -10.47 2.35
C LEU A 156 -6.35 -10.88 2.02
N ASP A 157 -6.87 -11.93 2.63
CA ASP A 157 -8.29 -12.30 2.52
C ASP A 157 -9.20 -11.14 2.95
N MET A 158 -8.89 -10.52 4.08
CA MET A 158 -9.68 -9.41 4.61
C MET A 158 -9.52 -8.14 3.79
N VAL A 159 -8.35 -7.87 3.24
CA VAL A 159 -8.13 -6.75 2.31
C VAL A 159 -9.01 -6.90 1.06
N LEU A 160 -9.06 -8.09 0.48
CA LEU A 160 -9.93 -8.37 -0.67
C LEU A 160 -11.42 -8.24 -0.32
N LEU A 161 -11.83 -8.73 0.84
CA LEU A 161 -13.21 -8.61 1.30
C LEU A 161 -13.63 -7.14 1.47
N VAL A 162 -12.78 -6.35 2.11
CA VAL A 162 -13.01 -4.92 2.32
C VAL A 162 -13.04 -4.17 0.99
N ALA A 163 -12.16 -4.51 0.04
CA ALA A 163 -12.16 -3.94 -1.30
C ALA A 163 -13.43 -4.28 -2.09
N ASP A 164 -13.96 -5.49 -1.94
CA ASP A 164 -15.20 -5.92 -2.59
C ASP A 164 -16.41 -5.09 -2.14
N MET A 165 -16.42 -4.62 -0.91
CA MET A 165 -17.47 -3.74 -0.38
C MET A 165 -17.51 -2.37 -1.08
N GLU A 166 -16.41 -1.94 -1.69
CA GLU A 166 -16.32 -0.68 -2.43
C GLU A 166 -16.80 -0.78 -3.89
N GLU A 167 -17.12 -1.98 -4.38
CA GLU A 167 -17.60 -2.24 -5.75
C GLU A 167 -16.73 -1.58 -6.83
N LEU A 168 -15.40 -1.77 -6.73
CA LEU A 168 -14.43 -1.17 -7.63
C LEU A 168 -14.64 -1.61 -9.08
N LYS A 169 -14.67 -0.64 -10.00
CA LYS A 169 -14.87 -0.86 -11.43
C LYS A 169 -13.82 -0.14 -12.25
N ALA A 170 -13.44 -0.73 -13.38
CA ALA A 170 -12.61 -0.12 -14.40
C ALA A 170 -13.04 -0.61 -15.77
N ASP A 171 -12.94 0.26 -16.78
CA ASP A 171 -13.16 -0.11 -18.18
C ASP A 171 -11.81 -0.32 -18.86
N TYR A 172 -11.56 -1.53 -19.34
CA TYR A 172 -10.31 -1.88 -20.03
C TYR A 172 -10.29 -1.43 -21.50
N ASN A 173 -11.42 -1.08 -22.09
CA ASN A 173 -11.56 -0.78 -23.51
C ASN A 173 -11.45 0.72 -23.85
N VAL A 174 -10.98 1.51 -22.92
CA VAL A 174 -10.74 2.95 -23.09
C VAL A 174 -9.24 3.25 -23.02
N PRO A 175 -8.78 4.43 -23.50
CA PRO A 175 -7.41 4.87 -23.28
C PRO A 175 -7.02 4.85 -21.81
N ALA A 176 -5.76 4.56 -21.52
CA ALA A 176 -5.27 4.49 -20.16
C ALA A 176 -5.31 5.84 -19.46
N GLU A 177 -5.83 5.83 -18.25
CA GLU A 177 -5.77 6.93 -17.30
C GLU A 177 -5.12 6.45 -16.00
N GLY A 178 -4.29 7.28 -15.40
CA GLY A 178 -3.61 6.91 -14.17
C GLY A 178 -2.68 7.99 -13.64
N LEU A 179 -1.83 7.61 -12.70
CA LEU A 179 -0.92 8.52 -12.03
C LEU A 179 0.53 8.21 -12.36
N VAL A 180 1.33 9.27 -12.56
CA VAL A 180 2.79 9.17 -12.56
C VAL A 180 3.28 9.10 -11.11
N ILE A 181 3.85 7.95 -10.73
CA ILE A 181 4.40 7.73 -9.38
C ILE A 181 5.82 8.28 -9.31
N GLU A 182 6.61 8.06 -10.37
CA GLU A 182 8.02 8.43 -10.42
C GLU A 182 8.42 8.70 -11.88
N SER A 183 9.38 9.62 -12.06
CA SER A 183 9.99 9.91 -13.36
C SER A 183 11.48 10.11 -13.19
N ASN A 184 12.27 9.38 -13.98
CA ASN A 184 13.72 9.42 -13.95
C ASN A 184 14.30 9.51 -15.36
N LEU A 185 15.49 10.10 -15.46
CA LEU A 185 16.30 10.06 -16.67
C LEU A 185 17.35 8.96 -16.55
N GLU A 186 17.18 7.90 -17.32
CA GLU A 186 18.10 6.78 -17.34
C GLU A 186 19.09 6.89 -18.52
N LYS A 187 20.37 6.68 -18.23
CA LYS A 187 21.42 6.71 -19.24
C LYS A 187 21.19 5.58 -20.26
N GLY A 188 21.02 5.93 -21.53
CA GLY A 188 20.79 4.98 -22.63
C GLY A 188 19.30 4.64 -22.89
N ARG A 189 18.41 4.89 -21.94
CA ARG A 189 16.96 4.67 -22.10
C ARG A 189 16.17 5.97 -22.26
N GLY A 190 16.70 7.08 -21.75
CA GLY A 190 16.03 8.37 -21.75
C GLY A 190 15.08 8.55 -20.58
N ALA A 191 13.97 9.21 -20.80
CA ALA A 191 12.95 9.41 -19.77
C ALA A 191 12.20 8.10 -19.50
N VAL A 192 12.27 7.62 -18.26
CA VAL A 192 11.54 6.46 -17.76
C VAL A 192 10.54 6.93 -16.72
N VAL A 193 9.29 6.51 -16.88
CA VAL A 193 8.18 6.93 -16.05
C VAL A 193 7.51 5.69 -15.46
N ARG A 194 7.30 5.69 -14.14
CA ARG A 194 6.52 4.67 -13.46
C ARG A 194 5.07 5.15 -13.35
N LEU A 195 4.18 4.38 -13.94
CA LEU A 195 2.76 4.69 -14.02
C LEU A 195 1.93 3.71 -13.19
N LEU A 196 0.96 4.24 -12.48
CA LEU A 196 -0.13 3.47 -11.90
C LEU A 196 -1.37 3.67 -12.78
N VAL A 197 -1.73 2.66 -13.56
CA VAL A 197 -2.90 2.70 -14.43
C VAL A 197 -4.15 2.35 -13.61
N GLU A 198 -5.09 3.28 -13.54
CA GLU A 198 -6.33 3.12 -12.79
C GLU A 198 -7.50 2.68 -13.67
N ASN A 199 -7.52 3.16 -14.90
CA ASN A 199 -8.57 2.87 -15.87
C ASN A 199 -7.99 2.74 -17.27
N GLY A 200 -8.64 1.98 -18.13
CA GLY A 200 -8.19 1.78 -19.51
C GLY A 200 -7.04 0.80 -19.66
N THR A 201 -6.50 0.77 -20.86
CA THR A 201 -5.37 -0.09 -21.22
C THR A 201 -4.29 0.74 -21.90
N LEU A 202 -3.06 0.59 -21.45
CA LEU A 202 -1.86 1.21 -22.01
C LEU A 202 -1.13 0.21 -22.88
N ASN A 203 -0.81 0.60 -24.11
CA ASN A 203 -0.12 -0.25 -25.07
C ASN A 203 1.21 0.35 -25.51
N LEU A 204 2.09 -0.52 -25.97
CA LEU A 204 3.33 -0.11 -26.62
C LEU A 204 3.00 0.73 -27.86
N GLY A 205 3.64 1.87 -27.99
CA GLY A 205 3.40 2.80 -29.10
C GLY A 205 2.31 3.84 -28.86
N ASP A 206 1.58 3.76 -27.74
CA ASP A 206 0.60 4.78 -27.38
C ASP A 206 1.28 6.12 -27.10
N PHE A 207 0.53 7.21 -27.30
CA PHE A 207 0.92 8.53 -26.86
C PHE A 207 0.34 8.80 -25.49
N VAL A 208 1.19 9.28 -24.59
CA VAL A 208 0.78 9.67 -23.23
C VAL A 208 0.99 11.16 -23.02
N VAL A 209 0.10 11.76 -22.24
CA VAL A 209 0.18 13.15 -21.79
C VAL A 209 0.24 13.14 -20.27
N ALA A 210 1.25 13.79 -19.72
CA ALA A 210 1.40 13.97 -18.28
C ALA A 210 1.67 15.45 -17.97
N GLY A 211 0.69 16.12 -17.38
CA GLY A 211 0.76 17.57 -17.17
C GLY A 211 0.90 18.33 -18.50
N SER A 212 1.99 19.05 -18.67
CA SER A 212 2.29 19.83 -19.87
C SER A 212 3.19 19.13 -20.89
N VAL A 213 3.57 17.88 -20.61
CA VAL A 213 4.47 17.11 -21.47
C VAL A 213 3.75 15.92 -22.10
N TRP A 214 4.23 15.50 -23.25
CA TRP A 214 3.73 14.34 -23.94
C TRP A 214 4.86 13.51 -24.54
N GLY A 215 4.60 12.25 -24.77
CA GLY A 215 5.57 11.37 -25.40
C GLY A 215 4.94 10.09 -25.92
N LYS A 216 5.71 9.38 -26.75
CA LYS A 216 5.33 8.07 -27.26
C LYS A 216 5.99 6.97 -26.44
N ILE A 217 5.22 5.97 -26.04
CA ILE A 217 5.74 4.81 -25.32
C ILE A 217 6.58 3.96 -26.28
N ARG A 218 7.86 3.82 -25.95
CA ARG A 218 8.83 3.02 -26.71
C ARG A 218 9.05 1.64 -26.10
N THR A 219 8.99 1.56 -24.78
CA THR A 219 9.09 0.32 -24.01
C THR A 219 8.03 0.33 -22.91
N LEU A 220 7.51 -0.83 -22.60
CA LEU A 220 6.52 -1.02 -21.55
C LEU A 220 6.92 -2.25 -20.76
N GLU A 221 7.15 -2.07 -19.48
CA GLU A 221 7.60 -3.10 -18.56
C GLU A 221 6.65 -3.14 -17.36
N ASP A 222 6.47 -4.31 -16.76
CA ASP A 222 5.77 -4.40 -15.50
C ASP A 222 6.69 -4.06 -14.32
N TRP A 223 6.20 -4.16 -13.09
CA TRP A 223 6.97 -3.82 -11.90
C TRP A 223 8.24 -4.69 -11.67
N ARG A 224 8.35 -5.79 -12.40
CA ARG A 224 9.49 -6.72 -12.32
C ARG A 224 10.59 -6.40 -13.32
N GLY A 225 10.33 -5.57 -14.32
CA GLY A 225 11.25 -5.20 -15.39
C GLY A 225 11.10 -5.99 -16.68
#